data_ed25dc701cb646c10e21d7637ee9a2b0
#
_entry.id   ed25dc701cb646c10e21d7637ee9a2b0
#
_cell.length_a   1.000
_cell.length_b   1.000
_cell.length_c   1.000
_cell.angle_alpha   90.00
_cell.angle_beta   90.00
_cell.angle_gamma   90.00
#
_symmetry.space_group_name_H-M   'P 1'
#
loop_
_entity.id
_entity.type
_entity.pdbx_description
1 polymer ?
#
loop_
_entity_poly.entity_id
_entity_poly.type
_entity_poly.pdbx_seq_one_letter_code
_entity_poly.pdbx_strand_id
1 'polypeptide(L)'
;MDSVFQEIKRFLTSSSLPSYDAFFELLNEASECLDSERGDYRPLCSDGSTGSLIDFHKDYLPLIVIPDLHARPYFLLNILEYQIFDDMNVFEALEAGKVRLLSVGDILHTERHTRERWAAAAAEFDNEIFTGPALSAEMQEGLCLWAGLLKLKVAFPSYVHILKGNHENILNATGNGDFAFRKFADEGEMGMVFVQDFYGDDILYLINCVEKSLPLAYFGKKCVVSHAEPYRAYSRTELIDARITKGVVEGLTWTDNGTAAMGSAEGTIKNLCDGESFSKINDYVYLGGHRPVTGNYKILQNGRYIQIHNPGKQNIALVHPDRKFNPDTDIIEVKK
;
A
#
# COMPACT_ATOMS: atom_id res chain seq x y z
N MET A 1 -23.33 18.92 -5.11
CA MET A 1 -22.03 18.22 -5.13
C MET A 1 -22.20 16.92 -4.38
N ASP A 2 -21.77 15.82 -4.95
CA ASP A 2 -21.73 14.54 -4.23
C ASP A 2 -20.75 14.66 -3.06
N SER A 3 -20.99 13.91 -1.96
CA SER A 3 -20.01 13.84 -0.88
C SER A 3 -18.76 13.09 -1.36
N VAL A 4 -17.60 13.38 -0.77
CA VAL A 4 -16.33 12.67 -1.05
C VAL A 4 -16.52 11.15 -0.93
N PHE A 5 -17.28 10.69 0.07
CA PHE A 5 -17.58 9.27 0.23
C PHE A 5 -18.34 8.68 -0.97
N GLN A 6 -19.31 9.42 -1.53
CA GLN A 6 -20.06 8.94 -2.69
C GLN A 6 -19.19 8.88 -3.96
N GLU A 7 -18.25 9.79 -4.13
CA GLU A 7 -17.28 9.73 -5.22
C GLU A 7 -16.37 8.53 -5.10
N ILE A 8 -15.79 8.28 -3.91
CA ILE A 8 -14.97 7.08 -3.62
C ILE A 8 -15.79 5.81 -3.86
N LYS A 9 -17.00 5.74 -3.30
CA LYS A 9 -17.89 4.58 -3.45
C LYS A 9 -18.22 4.31 -4.92
N ARG A 10 -18.41 5.36 -5.75
CA ARG A 10 -18.65 5.23 -7.19
C ARG A 10 -17.50 4.53 -7.89
N PHE A 11 -16.24 4.89 -7.60
CA PHE A 11 -15.09 4.16 -8.12
C PHE A 11 -15.08 2.71 -7.65
N LEU A 12 -15.21 2.46 -6.34
CA LEU A 12 -15.10 1.13 -5.75
C LEU A 12 -16.23 0.16 -6.14
N THR A 13 -17.37 0.67 -6.61
CA THR A 13 -18.52 -0.13 -7.05
C THR A 13 -18.78 -0.05 -8.56
N SER A 14 -17.92 0.62 -9.31
CA SER A 14 -18.04 0.74 -10.76
C SER A 14 -17.87 -0.62 -11.44
N SER A 15 -18.64 -0.86 -12.47
CA SER A 15 -18.45 -1.97 -13.42
C SER A 15 -17.73 -1.54 -14.71
N SER A 16 -17.26 -0.30 -14.75
CA SER A 16 -16.55 0.29 -15.88
C SER A 16 -15.22 0.87 -15.41
N LEU A 17 -14.24 0.88 -16.29
CA LEU A 17 -12.98 1.60 -16.07
C LEU A 17 -13.27 3.10 -15.78
N PRO A 18 -12.42 3.79 -14.99
CA PRO A 18 -12.49 5.23 -14.84
C PRO A 18 -12.44 5.92 -16.21
N SER A 19 -13.22 7.00 -16.40
CA SER A 19 -13.09 7.78 -17.64
C SER A 19 -11.71 8.44 -17.71
N TYR A 20 -11.21 8.67 -18.93
CA TYR A 20 -9.94 9.32 -19.15
C TYR A 20 -9.81 10.64 -18.37
N ASP A 21 -10.76 11.57 -18.56
CA ASP A 21 -10.70 12.89 -17.93
C ASP A 21 -10.67 12.81 -16.41
N ALA A 22 -11.57 12.01 -15.81
CA ALA A 22 -11.63 11.86 -14.35
C ALA A 22 -10.35 11.20 -13.78
N PHE A 23 -9.76 10.26 -14.51
CA PHE A 23 -8.55 9.59 -14.06
C PHE A 23 -7.32 10.47 -14.23
N PHE A 24 -7.22 11.21 -15.33
CA PHE A 24 -6.17 12.18 -15.58
C PHE A 24 -6.14 13.28 -14.50
N GLU A 25 -7.28 13.89 -14.19
CA GLU A 25 -7.40 14.90 -13.14
C GLU A 25 -6.98 14.32 -11.78
N LEU A 26 -7.51 13.15 -11.41
CA LEU A 26 -7.22 12.52 -10.13
C LEU A 26 -5.73 12.13 -9.97
N LEU A 27 -5.08 11.64 -11.03
CA LEU A 27 -3.65 11.30 -10.97
C LEU A 27 -2.78 12.56 -10.79
N ASN A 28 -3.14 13.68 -11.42
CA ASN A 28 -2.46 14.96 -11.20
C ASN A 28 -2.66 15.45 -9.75
N GLU A 29 -3.91 15.47 -9.25
CA GLU A 29 -4.21 15.83 -7.86
C GLU A 29 -3.44 14.96 -6.86
N ALA A 30 -3.37 13.65 -7.12
CA ALA A 30 -2.64 12.71 -6.27
C ALA A 30 -1.13 12.92 -6.30
N SER A 31 -0.55 13.20 -7.47
CA SER A 31 0.88 13.54 -7.61
C SER A 31 1.22 14.81 -6.84
N GLU A 32 0.44 15.88 -7.04
CA GLU A 32 0.61 17.14 -6.30
C GLU A 32 0.45 16.94 -4.78
N CYS A 33 -0.52 16.13 -4.36
CA CYS A 33 -0.75 15.79 -2.96
C CYS A 33 0.46 15.09 -2.33
N LEU A 34 1.06 14.11 -3.03
CA LEU A 34 2.23 13.36 -2.55
C LEU A 34 3.49 14.24 -2.52
N ASP A 35 3.68 15.11 -3.51
CA ASP A 35 4.84 15.99 -3.60
C ASP A 35 4.78 17.15 -2.59
N SER A 36 3.55 17.54 -2.19
CA SER A 36 3.32 18.61 -1.20
C SER A 36 3.19 18.10 0.25
N GLU A 37 3.43 16.82 0.52
CA GLU A 37 3.39 16.29 1.87
C GLU A 37 4.36 17.02 2.80
N ARG A 38 3.89 17.36 4.00
CA ARG A 38 4.61 18.24 4.95
C ARG A 38 5.87 17.55 5.49
N GLY A 39 6.98 18.29 5.48
CA GLY A 39 8.28 17.81 5.95
C GLY A 39 8.34 17.45 7.45
N ASP A 40 7.35 17.84 8.26
CA ASP A 40 7.28 17.48 9.67
C ASP A 40 6.93 15.99 9.89
N TYR A 41 6.21 15.35 8.95
CA TYR A 41 5.95 13.91 8.99
C TYR A 41 6.54 13.16 7.78
N ARG A 42 6.96 13.85 6.73
CA ARG A 42 7.65 13.26 5.58
C ARG A 42 8.94 14.04 5.30
N PRO A 43 10.02 13.73 6.04
CA PRO A 43 11.29 14.44 5.92
C PRO A 43 11.86 14.31 4.51
N LEU A 44 12.52 15.38 4.03
CA LEU A 44 13.15 15.39 2.71
C LEU A 44 14.38 14.48 2.67
N CYS A 45 14.61 13.90 1.50
CA CYS A 45 15.86 13.21 1.17
C CYS A 45 17.06 14.16 1.23
N SER A 46 18.25 13.62 1.28
CA SER A 46 19.51 14.36 1.26
C SER A 46 19.73 15.15 -0.03
N ASP A 47 19.08 14.78 -1.13
CA ASP A 47 19.07 15.51 -2.40
C ASP A 47 17.98 16.59 -2.51
N GLY A 48 17.17 16.76 -1.47
CA GLY A 48 16.08 17.73 -1.39
C GLY A 48 14.74 17.25 -1.97
N SER A 49 14.66 16.04 -2.51
CA SER A 49 13.40 15.43 -2.94
C SER A 49 12.56 14.94 -1.75
N THR A 50 11.29 14.61 -1.98
CA THR A 50 10.40 14.07 -0.96
C THR A 50 10.89 12.70 -0.49
N GLY A 51 11.05 12.53 0.83
CA GLY A 51 11.60 11.31 1.42
C GLY A 51 10.65 10.12 1.37
N SER A 52 11.21 8.94 1.62
CA SER A 52 10.47 7.66 1.56
C SER A 52 9.97 7.16 2.92
N LEU A 53 10.17 7.92 3.98
CA LEU A 53 9.69 7.61 5.33
C LEU A 53 8.56 8.55 5.74
N ILE A 54 7.40 7.99 6.11
CA ILE A 54 6.34 8.69 6.83
C ILE A 54 6.58 8.53 8.33
N ASP A 55 6.64 9.63 9.07
CA ASP A 55 7.00 9.64 10.48
C ASP A 55 5.95 10.29 11.37
N PHE A 56 5.17 9.47 12.04
CA PHE A 56 4.18 9.86 13.05
C PHE A 56 4.47 9.24 14.43
N HIS A 57 5.74 8.92 14.74
CA HIS A 57 6.07 8.28 16.02
C HIS A 57 5.71 9.11 17.26
N LYS A 58 5.52 10.42 17.11
CA LYS A 58 5.08 11.33 18.18
C LYS A 58 3.58 11.53 18.25
N ASP A 59 2.85 11.03 17.26
CA ASP A 59 1.41 11.17 17.20
C ASP A 59 0.69 10.09 18.04
N TYR A 60 -0.52 10.42 18.49
CA TYR A 60 -1.34 9.57 19.33
C TYR A 60 -2.65 9.13 18.67
N LEU A 61 -2.75 9.28 17.34
CA LEU A 61 -3.90 8.72 16.64
C LEU A 61 -3.74 7.20 16.43
N PRO A 62 -4.82 6.42 16.56
CA PRO A 62 -4.85 5.03 16.13
C PRO A 62 -4.52 4.93 14.64
N LEU A 63 -3.86 3.83 14.25
CA LEU A 63 -3.51 3.55 12.87
C LEU A 63 -4.19 2.26 12.41
N ILE A 64 -4.93 2.33 11.31
CA ILE A 64 -5.41 1.17 10.57
C ILE A 64 -4.39 0.84 9.50
N VAL A 65 -3.79 -0.36 9.55
CA VAL A 65 -2.90 -0.88 8.51
C VAL A 65 -3.69 -1.84 7.64
N ILE A 66 -3.78 -1.51 6.35
CA ILE A 66 -4.45 -2.31 5.32
C ILE A 66 -3.37 -3.14 4.62
N PRO A 67 -3.47 -4.47 4.62
CA PRO A 67 -2.57 -5.33 3.84
C PRO A 67 -2.80 -5.15 2.33
N ASP A 68 -2.05 -5.91 1.53
CA ASP A 68 -2.12 -5.94 0.09
C ASP A 68 -3.57 -6.00 -0.41
N LEU A 69 -3.93 -5.08 -1.27
CA LEU A 69 -5.31 -4.92 -1.74
C LEU A 69 -5.63 -5.80 -2.95
N HIS A 70 -4.69 -5.97 -3.89
CA HIS A 70 -4.81 -6.85 -5.04
C HIS A 70 -6.18 -6.83 -5.71
N ALA A 71 -6.54 -5.69 -6.30
CA ALA A 71 -7.78 -5.46 -7.03
C ALA A 71 -9.05 -5.90 -6.26
N ARG A 72 -9.13 -5.61 -4.96
CA ARG A 72 -10.28 -5.90 -4.10
C ARG A 72 -11.02 -4.61 -3.66
N PRO A 73 -11.76 -3.93 -4.56
CA PRO A 73 -12.40 -2.64 -4.26
C PRO A 73 -13.42 -2.75 -3.10
N TYR A 74 -14.15 -3.86 -3.01
CA TYR A 74 -15.07 -4.09 -1.89
C TYR A 74 -14.37 -4.29 -0.55
N PHE A 75 -13.11 -4.70 -0.53
CA PHE A 75 -12.35 -4.75 0.72
C PHE A 75 -12.10 -3.32 1.24
N LEU A 76 -11.67 -2.40 0.41
CA LEU A 76 -11.52 -1.01 0.82
C LEU A 76 -12.86 -0.39 1.22
N LEU A 77 -13.93 -0.65 0.47
CA LEU A 77 -15.27 -0.16 0.84
C LEU A 77 -15.72 -0.68 2.21
N ASN A 78 -15.54 -1.98 2.48
CA ASN A 78 -15.88 -2.57 3.77
C ASN A 78 -15.05 -1.99 4.92
N ILE A 79 -13.78 -1.66 4.68
CA ILE A 79 -12.96 -0.94 5.66
C ILE A 79 -13.56 0.42 5.97
N LEU A 80 -13.89 1.22 4.95
CA LEU A 80 -14.43 2.57 5.15
C LEU A 80 -15.78 2.58 5.87
N GLU A 81 -16.62 1.56 5.63
CA GLU A 81 -17.93 1.38 6.28
C GLU A 81 -17.85 0.61 7.62
N TYR A 82 -16.68 0.08 8.00
CA TYR A 82 -16.51 -0.66 9.24
C TYR A 82 -16.65 0.26 10.48
N GLN A 83 -17.46 -0.18 11.45
CA GLN A 83 -17.67 0.54 12.71
C GLN A 83 -16.43 0.39 13.61
N ILE A 84 -15.54 1.38 13.60
CA ILE A 84 -14.26 1.35 14.32
C ILE A 84 -14.39 1.89 15.74
N PHE A 85 -15.31 2.84 15.97
CA PHE A 85 -15.69 3.37 17.27
C PHE A 85 -17.18 3.16 17.48
N ASP A 86 -17.68 3.26 18.70
CA ASP A 86 -19.07 2.99 19.04
C ASP A 86 -20.09 3.81 18.21
N ASP A 87 -19.70 5.01 17.80
CA ASP A 87 -20.53 5.99 17.12
C ASP A 87 -20.05 6.36 15.69
N MET A 88 -18.94 5.78 15.20
CA MET A 88 -18.31 6.18 13.95
C MET A 88 -17.77 4.99 13.16
N ASN A 89 -18.03 4.99 11.84
CA ASN A 89 -17.28 4.14 10.93
C ASN A 89 -15.90 4.76 10.58
N VAL A 90 -15.06 4.01 9.86
CA VAL A 90 -13.71 4.46 9.52
C VAL A 90 -13.72 5.76 8.70
N PHE A 91 -14.65 5.90 7.74
CA PHE A 91 -14.72 7.12 6.93
C PHE A 91 -15.09 8.35 7.79
N GLU A 92 -16.09 8.23 8.65
CA GLU A 92 -16.48 9.30 9.59
C GLU A 92 -15.35 9.63 10.58
N ALA A 93 -14.59 8.63 11.01
CA ALA A 93 -13.42 8.82 11.87
C ALA A 93 -12.27 9.54 11.15
N LEU A 94 -12.08 9.31 9.83
CA LEU A 94 -11.15 10.08 9.00
C LEU A 94 -11.61 11.54 8.85
N GLU A 95 -12.88 11.79 8.56
CA GLU A 95 -13.44 13.16 8.50
C GLU A 95 -13.27 13.92 9.81
N ALA A 96 -13.42 13.21 10.94
CA ALA A 96 -13.24 13.77 12.27
C ALA A 96 -11.75 13.86 12.71
N GLY A 97 -10.80 13.42 11.91
CA GLY A 97 -9.37 13.41 12.22
C GLY A 97 -9.01 12.52 13.42
N LYS A 98 -9.74 11.43 13.67
CA LYS A 98 -9.59 10.54 14.82
C LYS A 98 -8.80 9.27 14.55
N VAL A 99 -8.47 8.97 13.30
CA VAL A 99 -7.77 7.77 12.88
C VAL A 99 -6.85 8.06 11.67
N ARG A 100 -5.79 7.30 11.52
CA ARG A 100 -4.99 7.23 10.29
C ARG A 100 -5.21 5.90 9.59
N LEU A 101 -5.07 5.93 8.27
CA LEU A 101 -5.19 4.77 7.39
C LEU A 101 -3.91 4.64 6.58
N LEU A 102 -3.34 3.45 6.57
CA LEU A 102 -2.11 3.12 5.84
C LEU A 102 -2.33 1.86 5.01
N SER A 103 -2.25 1.96 3.68
CA SER A 103 -2.12 0.81 2.79
C SER A 103 -0.66 0.42 2.65
N VAL A 104 -0.35 -0.87 2.71
CA VAL A 104 1.02 -1.37 2.51
C VAL A 104 1.42 -1.48 1.03
N GLY A 105 0.52 -1.16 0.09
CA GLY A 105 0.75 -1.28 -1.35
C GLY A 105 0.13 -2.52 -1.97
N ASP A 106 0.62 -2.92 -3.14
CA ASP A 106 0.09 -3.99 -3.99
C ASP A 106 -1.41 -3.82 -4.28
N ILE A 107 -1.73 -2.75 -5.03
CA ILE A 107 -3.12 -2.33 -5.27
C ILE A 107 -3.68 -2.99 -6.52
N LEU A 108 -2.90 -2.94 -7.61
CA LEU A 108 -3.26 -3.55 -8.89
C LEU A 108 -3.09 -5.07 -8.88
N HIS A 109 -3.57 -5.74 -9.92
CA HIS A 109 -3.38 -7.15 -10.23
C HIS A 109 -4.01 -8.11 -9.21
N THR A 110 -5.12 -8.72 -9.63
CA THR A 110 -5.87 -9.62 -8.75
C THR A 110 -5.11 -10.89 -8.40
N GLU A 111 -5.23 -11.31 -7.14
CA GLU A 111 -4.86 -12.64 -6.67
C GLU A 111 -6.07 -13.56 -6.43
N ARG A 112 -7.29 -13.05 -6.56
CA ARG A 112 -8.51 -13.74 -6.13
C ARG A 112 -9.11 -14.66 -7.17
N HIS A 113 -9.14 -14.28 -8.44
CA HIS A 113 -9.77 -15.01 -9.54
C HIS A 113 -8.75 -15.65 -10.51
N THR A 114 -7.71 -15.95 -10.05
CA THR A 114 -6.35 -16.15 -10.45
C THR A 114 -6.10 -16.79 -11.83
N ARG A 115 -6.19 -18.12 -11.94
CA ARG A 115 -5.63 -18.77 -13.13
C ARG A 115 -6.49 -18.65 -14.37
N GLU A 116 -7.79 -18.82 -14.22
CA GLU A 116 -8.69 -18.88 -15.38
C GLU A 116 -8.85 -17.50 -16.04
N ARG A 117 -9.03 -16.44 -15.22
CA ARG A 117 -9.13 -15.07 -15.75
C ARG A 117 -7.82 -14.62 -16.36
N TRP A 118 -6.68 -14.82 -15.67
CA TRP A 118 -5.38 -14.47 -16.22
C TRP A 118 -5.02 -15.31 -17.44
N ALA A 119 -5.39 -16.58 -17.50
CA ALA A 119 -5.21 -17.40 -18.70
C ALA A 119 -6.02 -16.89 -19.90
N ALA A 120 -7.25 -16.42 -19.66
CA ALA A 120 -8.07 -15.81 -20.72
C ALA A 120 -7.48 -14.47 -21.18
N ALA A 121 -7.08 -13.62 -20.23
CA ALA A 121 -6.42 -12.35 -20.53
C ALA A 121 -5.07 -12.54 -21.26
N ALA A 122 -4.26 -13.52 -20.87
CA ALA A 122 -3.02 -13.88 -21.56
C ALA A 122 -3.29 -14.37 -23.00
N ALA A 123 -4.35 -15.18 -23.20
CA ALA A 123 -4.72 -15.61 -24.53
C ALA A 123 -5.17 -14.44 -25.45
N GLU A 124 -5.84 -13.42 -24.89
CA GLU A 124 -6.11 -12.18 -25.63
C GLU A 124 -4.81 -11.46 -25.97
N PHE A 125 -3.92 -11.29 -24.99
CA PHE A 125 -2.63 -10.60 -25.15
C PHE A 125 -1.73 -11.27 -26.18
N ASP A 126 -1.61 -12.60 -26.15
CA ASP A 126 -0.84 -13.40 -27.13
C ASP A 126 -1.38 -13.26 -28.57
N ASN A 127 -2.64 -12.89 -28.73
CA ASN A 127 -3.27 -12.59 -30.03
C ASN A 127 -3.28 -11.08 -30.36
N GLU A 128 -2.48 -10.27 -29.68
CA GLU A 128 -2.39 -8.81 -29.85
C GLU A 128 -3.73 -8.07 -29.59
N ILE A 129 -4.59 -8.64 -28.71
CA ILE A 129 -5.84 -8.01 -28.27
C ILE A 129 -5.61 -7.40 -26.88
N PHE A 130 -5.03 -6.21 -26.86
CA PHE A 130 -4.55 -5.59 -25.60
C PHE A 130 -5.64 -4.98 -24.73
N THR A 131 -6.82 -4.71 -25.29
CA THR A 131 -7.99 -4.19 -24.57
C THR A 131 -9.21 -5.12 -24.70
N GLY A 132 -8.95 -6.41 -24.81
CA GLY A 132 -9.98 -7.45 -24.87
C GLY A 132 -10.80 -7.56 -23.58
N PRO A 133 -11.97 -8.22 -23.64
CA PRO A 133 -12.89 -8.27 -22.49
C PRO A 133 -12.30 -8.93 -21.24
N ALA A 134 -11.43 -9.95 -21.37
CA ALA A 134 -10.84 -10.63 -20.23
C ALA A 134 -9.78 -9.74 -19.55
N LEU A 135 -8.87 -9.14 -20.33
CA LEU A 135 -7.86 -8.23 -19.78
C LEU A 135 -8.49 -6.95 -19.24
N SER A 136 -9.52 -6.39 -19.92
CA SER A 136 -10.28 -5.24 -19.42
C SER A 136 -10.95 -5.53 -18.08
N ALA A 137 -11.49 -6.74 -17.86
CA ALA A 137 -12.11 -7.13 -16.60
C ALA A 137 -11.09 -7.24 -15.46
N GLU A 138 -9.85 -7.73 -15.75
CA GLU A 138 -8.75 -7.75 -14.78
C GLU A 138 -8.33 -6.34 -14.39
N MET A 139 -8.09 -5.47 -15.35
CA MET A 139 -7.60 -4.12 -15.12
C MET A 139 -8.67 -3.21 -14.50
N GLN A 140 -9.95 -3.44 -14.77
CA GLN A 140 -11.04 -2.62 -14.26
C GLN A 140 -11.11 -2.63 -12.73
N GLU A 141 -11.06 -3.79 -12.08
CA GLU A 141 -11.11 -3.89 -10.61
C GLU A 141 -9.92 -3.17 -9.96
N GLY A 142 -8.71 -3.37 -10.51
CA GLY A 142 -7.49 -2.75 -10.01
C GLY A 142 -7.45 -1.24 -10.19
N LEU A 143 -7.78 -0.74 -11.39
CA LEU A 143 -7.76 0.70 -11.67
C LEU A 143 -8.88 1.46 -10.96
N CYS A 144 -10.07 0.85 -10.79
CA CYS A 144 -11.13 1.42 -9.97
C CYS A 144 -10.75 1.49 -8.49
N LEU A 145 -10.10 0.46 -7.96
CA LEU A 145 -9.56 0.46 -6.61
C LEU A 145 -8.50 1.55 -6.45
N TRP A 146 -7.58 1.64 -7.41
CA TRP A 146 -6.52 2.65 -7.42
C TRP A 146 -7.13 4.06 -7.39
N ALA A 147 -8.09 4.34 -8.28
CA ALA A 147 -8.79 5.63 -8.30
C ALA A 147 -9.52 5.93 -6.97
N GLY A 148 -10.22 4.95 -6.40
CA GLY A 148 -10.89 5.12 -5.10
C GLY A 148 -9.92 5.43 -3.95
N LEU A 149 -8.77 4.74 -3.91
CA LEU A 149 -7.75 4.95 -2.89
C LEU A 149 -7.00 6.29 -3.07
N LEU A 150 -6.71 6.70 -4.31
CA LEU A 150 -6.13 8.02 -4.60
C LEU A 150 -7.10 9.15 -4.24
N LYS A 151 -8.40 9.00 -4.56
CA LYS A 151 -9.42 10.00 -4.15
C LYS A 151 -9.49 10.13 -2.63
N LEU A 152 -9.38 9.01 -1.90
CA LEU A 152 -9.31 9.02 -0.44
C LEU A 152 -8.04 9.73 0.06
N LYS A 153 -6.88 9.48 -0.57
CA LYS A 153 -5.62 10.16 -0.25
C LYS A 153 -5.70 11.67 -0.46
N VAL A 154 -6.24 12.10 -1.58
CA VAL A 154 -6.41 13.53 -1.92
C VAL A 154 -7.35 14.21 -0.92
N ALA A 155 -8.45 13.54 -0.54
CA ALA A 155 -9.41 14.09 0.43
C ALA A 155 -8.84 14.19 1.86
N PHE A 156 -7.95 13.28 2.25
CA PHE A 156 -7.39 13.19 3.61
C PHE A 156 -5.86 13.10 3.61
N PRO A 157 -5.14 14.11 3.07
CA PRO A 157 -3.71 14.01 2.77
C PRO A 157 -2.82 13.70 3.98
N SER A 158 -3.20 14.17 5.19
CA SER A 158 -2.45 13.94 6.43
C SER A 158 -2.90 12.71 7.22
N TYR A 159 -3.99 12.05 6.79
CA TYR A 159 -4.58 10.91 7.50
C TYR A 159 -4.53 9.61 6.72
N VAL A 160 -4.46 9.68 5.39
CA VAL A 160 -4.38 8.51 4.51
C VAL A 160 -3.01 8.45 3.85
N HIS A 161 -2.33 7.32 3.99
CA HIS A 161 -1.02 7.08 3.41
C HIS A 161 -1.01 5.74 2.66
N ILE A 162 -0.22 5.69 1.60
CA ILE A 162 -0.08 4.53 0.72
C ILE A 162 1.41 4.25 0.59
N LEU A 163 1.88 3.08 0.98
CA LEU A 163 3.25 2.65 0.72
C LEU A 163 3.36 2.03 -0.67
N LYS A 164 4.54 2.12 -1.24
CA LYS A 164 4.89 1.36 -2.44
C LYS A 164 5.05 -0.12 -2.08
N GLY A 165 4.32 -0.99 -2.75
CA GLY A 165 4.58 -2.42 -2.81
C GLY A 165 5.45 -2.79 -4.02
N ASN A 166 5.61 -4.07 -4.28
CA ASN A 166 6.35 -4.53 -5.45
C ASN A 166 5.53 -4.49 -6.75
N HIS A 167 4.20 -4.44 -6.65
CA HIS A 167 3.29 -4.29 -7.81
C HIS A 167 3.09 -2.83 -8.25
N GLU A 168 3.49 -1.82 -7.47
CA GLU A 168 3.50 -0.42 -7.91
C GLU A 168 4.70 -0.17 -8.83
N ASN A 169 4.64 -0.76 -10.02
CA ASN A 169 5.63 -0.70 -11.11
C ASN A 169 4.92 -0.83 -12.46
N ILE A 170 4.04 0.12 -12.77
CA ILE A 170 3.20 0.06 -13.99
C ILE A 170 4.02 -0.01 -15.28
N LEU A 171 5.23 0.53 -15.30
CA LEU A 171 6.15 0.43 -16.43
C LEU A 171 6.81 -0.95 -16.56
N ASN A 172 6.53 -1.88 -15.66
CA ASN A 172 7.18 -3.20 -15.60
C ASN A 172 8.71 -3.12 -15.68
N ALA A 173 9.27 -2.05 -15.09
CA ALA A 173 10.69 -1.72 -15.17
C ALA A 173 11.53 -2.67 -14.30
N THR A 174 12.81 -2.86 -14.69
CA THR A 174 13.81 -3.57 -13.89
C THR A 174 14.96 -2.64 -13.56
N GLY A 175 15.32 -2.57 -12.28
CA GLY A 175 16.39 -1.71 -11.75
C GLY A 175 15.91 -0.83 -10.61
N ASN A 176 16.87 -0.25 -9.87
CA ASN A 176 16.62 0.61 -8.71
C ASN A 176 15.71 0.01 -7.63
N GLY A 177 15.70 -1.34 -7.52
CA GLY A 177 14.88 -2.09 -6.58
C GLY A 177 13.50 -2.49 -7.12
N ASP A 178 13.19 -2.16 -8.35
CA ASP A 178 12.03 -2.68 -9.07
C ASP A 178 12.43 -3.86 -9.96
N PHE A 179 11.50 -4.81 -10.12
CA PHE A 179 11.61 -5.95 -11.02
C PHE A 179 10.32 -6.13 -11.78
N ALA A 180 10.45 -6.57 -13.04
CA ALA A 180 9.31 -7.08 -13.79
C ALA A 180 8.72 -8.28 -13.05
N PHE A 181 7.42 -8.29 -12.86
CA PHE A 181 6.78 -9.37 -12.11
C PHE A 181 5.81 -10.16 -12.97
N ARG A 182 5.71 -11.44 -12.64
CA ARG A 182 4.74 -12.38 -13.20
C ARG A 182 4.44 -13.46 -12.16
N LYS A 183 3.21 -13.86 -12.08
CA LYS A 183 2.75 -14.89 -11.15
C LYS A 183 1.85 -15.92 -11.83
N PHE A 184 0.84 -15.48 -12.54
CA PHE A 184 -0.13 -16.31 -13.27
C PHE A 184 -0.01 -16.15 -14.78
N ALA A 185 0.46 -14.99 -15.22
CA ALA A 185 0.76 -14.58 -16.57
C ALA A 185 1.91 -13.57 -16.51
N ASP A 186 2.15 -12.82 -17.56
CA ASP A 186 3.08 -11.67 -17.55
C ASP A 186 2.31 -10.39 -17.16
N GLU A 187 1.68 -10.41 -15.96
CA GLU A 187 0.72 -9.41 -15.49
C GLU A 187 1.28 -7.98 -15.52
N GLY A 188 2.56 -7.82 -15.19
CA GLY A 188 3.22 -6.52 -15.23
C GLY A 188 3.28 -5.94 -16.64
N GLU A 189 3.67 -6.72 -17.64
CA GLU A 189 3.70 -6.31 -19.04
C GLU A 189 2.30 -6.09 -19.60
N MET A 190 1.40 -7.03 -19.33
CA MET A 190 0.00 -6.94 -19.75
C MET A 190 -0.69 -5.69 -19.20
N GLY A 191 -0.44 -5.34 -17.94
CA GLY A 191 -0.98 -4.13 -17.33
C GLY A 191 -0.43 -2.85 -17.95
N MET A 192 0.89 -2.79 -18.20
CA MET A 192 1.53 -1.67 -18.87
C MET A 192 0.93 -1.43 -20.27
N VAL A 193 0.90 -2.49 -21.10
CA VAL A 193 0.39 -2.40 -22.46
C VAL A 193 -1.09 -2.05 -22.48
N PHE A 194 -1.89 -2.64 -21.57
CA PHE A 194 -3.30 -2.28 -21.43
C PHE A 194 -3.50 -0.79 -21.16
N VAL A 195 -2.78 -0.24 -20.19
CA VAL A 195 -2.92 1.19 -19.85
C VAL A 195 -2.51 2.07 -21.02
N GLN A 196 -1.43 1.71 -21.70
CA GLN A 196 -0.94 2.45 -22.87
C GLN A 196 -1.94 2.42 -24.03
N ASP A 197 -2.50 1.25 -24.35
CA ASP A 197 -3.43 1.06 -25.48
C ASP A 197 -4.83 1.68 -25.19
N PHE A 198 -5.32 1.55 -23.93
CA PHE A 198 -6.65 2.02 -23.55
C PHE A 198 -6.69 3.52 -23.22
N TYR A 199 -5.67 4.03 -22.51
CA TYR A 199 -5.66 5.41 -22.01
C TYR A 199 -4.63 6.31 -22.70
N GLY A 200 -3.56 5.76 -23.24
CA GLY A 200 -2.43 6.51 -23.82
C GLY A 200 -1.25 6.69 -22.87
N ASP A 201 -0.16 7.25 -23.43
CA ASP A 201 1.14 7.41 -22.76
C ASP A 201 1.10 8.37 -21.57
N ASP A 202 0.22 9.35 -21.58
CA ASP A 202 0.09 10.35 -20.54
C ASP A 202 -0.49 9.77 -19.24
N ILE A 203 -1.53 8.93 -19.29
CA ILE A 203 -2.03 8.21 -18.12
C ILE A 203 -0.99 7.22 -17.59
N LEU A 204 -0.33 6.48 -18.48
CA LEU A 204 0.75 5.57 -18.10
C LEU A 204 1.88 6.32 -17.38
N TYR A 205 2.29 7.48 -17.91
CA TYR A 205 3.28 8.33 -17.29
C TYR A 205 2.85 8.86 -15.92
N LEU A 206 1.60 9.32 -15.78
CA LEU A 206 1.09 9.85 -14.52
C LEU A 206 0.98 8.77 -13.44
N ILE A 207 0.54 7.55 -13.78
CA ILE A 207 0.55 6.42 -12.83
C ILE A 207 1.98 6.18 -12.34
N ASN A 208 2.96 6.10 -13.24
CA ASN A 208 4.36 5.92 -12.86
C ASN A 208 4.89 7.07 -11.99
N CYS A 209 4.48 8.32 -12.21
CA CYS A 209 4.84 9.45 -11.35
C CYS A 209 4.29 9.26 -9.93
N VAL A 210 3.02 8.91 -9.80
CA VAL A 210 2.39 8.61 -8.50
C VAL A 210 3.13 7.47 -7.80
N GLU A 211 3.38 6.34 -8.48
CA GLU A 211 4.09 5.19 -7.91
C GLU A 211 5.49 5.53 -7.42
N LYS A 212 6.21 6.39 -8.14
CA LYS A 212 7.54 6.87 -7.75
C LYS A 212 7.51 7.82 -6.57
N SER A 213 6.41 8.53 -6.35
CA SER A 213 6.24 9.44 -5.22
C SER A 213 5.76 8.72 -3.94
N LEU A 214 5.33 7.45 -4.00
CA LEU A 214 4.87 6.71 -2.83
C LEU A 214 6.01 6.48 -1.81
N PRO A 215 5.77 6.66 -0.50
CA PRO A 215 6.74 6.29 0.54
C PRO A 215 6.93 4.76 0.63
N LEU A 216 8.01 4.33 1.28
CA LEU A 216 8.39 2.92 1.43
C LEU A 216 8.23 2.39 2.86
N ALA A 217 8.22 3.29 3.83
CA ALA A 217 8.10 2.92 5.24
C ALA A 217 7.26 3.93 6.01
N TYR A 218 6.63 3.45 7.07
CA TYR A 218 5.88 4.25 8.03
C TYR A 218 6.40 3.96 9.45
N PHE A 219 6.67 5.02 10.21
CA PHE A 219 7.06 4.98 11.60
C PHE A 219 6.00 5.63 12.47
N GLY A 220 5.19 4.82 13.13
CA GLY A 220 4.14 5.25 14.04
C GLY A 220 4.52 5.15 15.51
N LYS A 221 3.60 5.49 16.42
CA LYS A 221 3.82 5.53 17.87
C LYS A 221 4.24 4.18 18.47
N LYS A 222 3.74 3.08 17.93
CA LYS A 222 3.99 1.71 18.43
C LYS A 222 4.33 0.72 17.32
N CYS A 223 4.54 1.22 16.10
CA CYS A 223 4.79 0.35 14.96
C CYS A 223 5.77 0.95 13.96
N VAL A 224 6.39 0.05 13.21
CA VAL A 224 7.03 0.31 11.92
C VAL A 224 6.31 -0.51 10.88
N VAL A 225 6.10 0.02 9.69
CA VAL A 225 5.40 -0.69 8.61
C VAL A 225 6.18 -0.51 7.31
N SER A 226 6.34 -1.57 6.55
CA SER A 226 6.74 -1.57 5.14
C SER A 226 5.92 -2.61 4.39
N HIS A 227 6.01 -2.62 3.06
CA HIS A 227 5.29 -3.61 2.27
C HIS A 227 5.75 -5.04 2.61
N ALA A 228 7.05 -5.32 2.50
CA ALA A 228 7.63 -6.63 2.83
C ALA A 228 8.37 -6.61 4.18
N GLU A 229 8.80 -7.80 4.64
CA GLU A 229 9.73 -7.95 5.75
C GLU A 229 11.04 -7.20 5.43
N PRO A 230 11.61 -6.37 6.33
CA PRO A 230 12.84 -5.64 6.03
C PRO A 230 14.01 -6.62 5.86
N TYR A 231 14.66 -6.60 4.69
CA TYR A 231 15.74 -7.56 4.37
C TYR A 231 16.88 -7.53 5.40
N ARG A 232 17.22 -6.35 5.90
CA ARG A 232 18.19 -6.10 6.96
C ARG A 232 17.71 -4.98 7.88
N ALA A 233 18.44 -4.70 8.94
CA ALA A 233 18.17 -3.50 9.73
C ALA A 233 18.52 -2.24 8.92
N TYR A 234 17.59 -1.28 8.88
CA TYR A 234 17.74 0.01 8.22
C TYR A 234 17.85 1.14 9.23
N SER A 235 18.70 2.11 8.96
CA SER A 235 18.75 3.37 9.70
C SER A 235 17.62 4.32 9.25
N ARG A 236 17.35 5.34 10.06
CA ARG A 236 16.38 6.39 9.72
C ARG A 236 16.74 7.09 8.41
N THR A 237 18.03 7.44 8.23
CA THR A 237 18.52 8.09 7.01
C THR A 237 18.33 7.21 5.78
N GLU A 238 18.65 5.92 5.86
CA GLU A 238 18.42 4.99 4.75
C GLU A 238 16.94 4.87 4.37
N LEU A 239 16.02 4.92 5.33
CA LEU A 239 14.58 4.90 5.04
C LEU A 239 14.09 6.21 4.43
N ILE A 240 14.63 7.35 4.82
CA ILE A 240 14.34 8.64 4.21
C ILE A 240 14.88 8.66 2.77
N ASP A 241 16.15 8.30 2.59
CA ASP A 241 16.90 8.30 1.33
C ASP A 241 16.73 6.99 0.54
N ALA A 242 15.67 6.23 0.76
CA ALA A 242 15.56 4.85 0.26
C ALA A 242 15.69 4.74 -1.25
N ARG A 243 15.20 5.72 -2.02
CA ARG A 243 15.26 5.70 -3.49
C ARG A 243 16.64 6.00 -4.06
N ILE A 244 17.49 6.68 -3.30
CA ILE A 244 18.87 7.00 -3.67
C ILE A 244 19.88 6.09 -2.94
N THR A 245 19.42 5.25 -2.01
CA THR A 245 20.24 4.28 -1.29
C THR A 245 20.04 2.87 -1.87
N LYS A 246 21.11 2.33 -2.45
CA LYS A 246 21.06 1.03 -3.14
C LYS A 246 20.51 -0.09 -2.23
N GLY A 247 19.56 -0.87 -2.75
CA GLY A 247 19.01 -2.07 -2.14
C GLY A 247 17.99 -1.81 -1.02
N VAL A 248 17.60 -0.56 -0.75
CA VAL A 248 16.57 -0.26 0.26
C VAL A 248 15.18 -0.49 -0.32
N VAL A 249 14.88 -0.01 -1.53
CA VAL A 249 13.60 -0.27 -2.20
C VAL A 249 13.35 -1.77 -2.29
N GLU A 250 14.27 -2.53 -2.90
CA GLU A 250 14.19 -3.99 -3.01
C GLU A 250 13.97 -4.66 -1.65
N GLY A 251 14.77 -4.30 -0.65
CA GLY A 251 14.72 -4.92 0.66
C GLY A 251 13.49 -4.57 1.50
N LEU A 252 12.66 -3.60 1.08
CA LEU A 252 11.40 -3.25 1.73
C LEU A 252 10.16 -3.70 0.93
N THR A 253 10.34 -4.10 -0.35
CA THR A 253 9.22 -4.45 -1.24
C THR A 253 9.29 -5.87 -1.79
N TRP A 254 10.48 -6.49 -1.91
CA TRP A 254 10.67 -7.80 -2.57
C TRP A 254 11.17 -8.91 -1.64
N THR A 255 11.41 -8.64 -0.37
CA THR A 255 11.95 -9.65 0.55
C THR A 255 10.96 -10.78 0.79
N ASP A 256 11.33 -11.98 0.39
CA ASP A 256 10.55 -13.18 0.69
C ASP A 256 10.62 -13.55 2.18
N ASN A 257 9.54 -14.14 2.68
CA ASN A 257 9.48 -14.64 4.06
C ASN A 257 10.61 -15.62 4.37
N GLY A 258 11.36 -15.32 5.42
CA GLY A 258 12.46 -16.15 5.90
C GLY A 258 13.78 -15.93 5.16
N THR A 259 13.84 -15.00 4.19
CA THR A 259 15.09 -14.60 3.52
C THR A 259 15.72 -13.36 4.16
N ALA A 260 14.97 -12.62 4.95
CA ALA A 260 15.48 -11.48 5.70
C ALA A 260 16.54 -11.88 6.74
N ALA A 261 17.48 -10.99 7.01
CA ALA A 261 18.46 -11.19 8.06
C ALA A 261 17.76 -11.27 9.43
N MET A 262 18.14 -12.26 10.23
CA MET A 262 17.58 -12.41 11.58
C MET A 262 17.82 -11.13 12.42
N GLY A 263 16.75 -10.62 13.04
CA GLY A 263 16.80 -9.39 13.82
C GLY A 263 16.68 -8.11 12.99
N SER A 264 16.41 -8.19 11.68
CA SER A 264 16.25 -7.04 10.79
C SER A 264 15.13 -6.09 11.24
N ALA A 265 13.96 -6.64 11.59
CA ALA A 265 12.81 -5.86 12.07
C ALA A 265 13.13 -5.18 13.42
N GLU A 266 13.72 -5.93 14.39
CA GLU A 266 14.12 -5.36 15.68
C GLU A 266 15.20 -4.29 15.52
N GLY A 267 16.19 -4.53 14.67
CA GLY A 267 17.27 -3.59 14.39
C GLY A 267 16.74 -2.29 13.77
N THR A 268 15.80 -2.38 12.81
CA THR A 268 15.15 -1.20 12.22
C THR A 268 14.35 -0.41 13.27
N ILE A 269 13.57 -1.09 14.12
CA ILE A 269 12.86 -0.44 15.22
C ILE A 269 13.86 0.29 16.15
N LYS A 270 14.96 -0.36 16.55
CA LYS A 270 15.99 0.25 17.40
C LYS A 270 16.61 1.49 16.78
N ASN A 271 16.94 1.44 15.49
CA ASN A 271 17.51 2.57 14.75
C ASN A 271 16.55 3.76 14.64
N LEU A 272 15.24 3.50 14.52
CA LEU A 272 14.22 4.54 14.47
C LEU A 272 13.91 5.13 15.85
N CYS A 273 13.99 4.32 16.90
CA CYS A 273 13.74 4.71 18.30
C CYS A 273 15.03 5.14 19.02
N ASP A 274 16.02 5.65 18.29
CA ASP A 274 17.32 6.05 18.87
C ASP A 274 17.14 6.98 20.09
N GLY A 275 17.82 6.65 21.19
CA GLY A 275 17.68 7.34 22.47
C GLY A 275 16.49 6.90 23.37
N GLU A 276 15.59 6.03 22.89
CA GLU A 276 14.50 5.50 23.71
C GLU A 276 14.98 4.31 24.59
N SER A 277 14.31 4.14 25.74
CA SER A 277 14.62 3.03 26.65
C SER A 277 14.23 1.68 26.04
N PHE A 278 14.97 0.61 26.39
CA PHE A 278 14.71 -0.76 25.94
C PHE A 278 13.26 -1.23 26.24
N SER A 279 12.69 -0.84 27.38
CA SER A 279 11.31 -1.17 27.72
C SER A 279 10.29 -0.59 26.73
N LYS A 280 10.50 0.64 26.27
CA LYS A 280 9.63 1.29 25.27
C LYS A 280 9.80 0.63 23.89
N ILE A 281 11.04 0.28 23.48
CA ILE A 281 11.31 -0.40 22.20
C ILE A 281 10.59 -1.76 22.15
N ASN A 282 10.45 -2.45 23.29
CA ASN A 282 9.75 -3.72 23.37
C ASN A 282 8.24 -3.64 23.10
N ASP A 283 7.66 -2.46 23.14
CA ASP A 283 6.25 -2.24 22.80
C ASP A 283 6.00 -2.07 21.30
N TYR A 284 7.05 -1.87 20.52
CA TYR A 284 6.93 -1.72 19.08
C TYR A 284 6.79 -3.06 18.37
N VAL A 285 6.01 -3.05 17.29
CA VAL A 285 5.84 -4.15 16.35
C VAL A 285 6.24 -3.69 14.95
N TYR A 286 6.75 -4.58 14.13
CA TYR A 286 6.91 -4.37 12.69
C TYR A 286 5.80 -5.10 11.96
N LEU A 287 5.04 -4.41 11.11
CA LEU A 287 3.94 -4.95 10.31
C LEU A 287 4.27 -4.91 8.83
N GLY A 288 3.77 -5.89 8.07
CA GLY A 288 3.89 -5.91 6.62
C GLY A 288 2.97 -6.92 5.94
N GLY A 289 2.96 -6.88 4.61
CA GLY A 289 2.17 -7.73 3.72
C GLY A 289 3.06 -8.62 2.84
N HIS A 290 3.00 -8.42 1.51
CA HIS A 290 3.76 -9.03 0.42
C HIS A 290 3.47 -10.51 0.19
N ARG A 291 3.66 -11.37 1.16
CA ARG A 291 3.44 -12.82 0.98
C ARG A 291 2.20 -13.29 1.73
N PRO A 292 1.36 -14.15 1.12
CA PRO A 292 0.15 -14.64 1.76
C PRO A 292 0.42 -15.46 3.03
N VAL A 293 -0.45 -15.30 4.02
CA VAL A 293 -0.51 -16.14 5.21
C VAL A 293 -1.77 -17.03 5.18
N THR A 294 -1.71 -18.20 5.82
CA THR A 294 -2.86 -19.11 5.86
C THR A 294 -3.89 -18.75 6.94
N GLY A 295 -3.48 -18.04 7.99
CA GLY A 295 -4.33 -17.59 9.10
C GLY A 295 -4.69 -16.11 9.00
N ASN A 296 -4.92 -15.49 10.14
CA ASN A 296 -5.12 -14.05 10.23
C ASN A 296 -3.79 -13.30 10.12
N TYR A 297 -2.71 -13.92 10.56
CA TYR A 297 -1.36 -13.37 10.56
C TYR A 297 -0.32 -14.48 10.65
N LYS A 298 0.95 -14.12 10.44
CA LYS A 298 2.12 -14.95 10.72
C LYS A 298 3.15 -14.15 11.49
N ILE A 299 3.69 -14.73 12.55
CA ILE A 299 4.74 -14.11 13.37
C ILE A 299 6.10 -14.61 12.90
N LEU A 300 7.00 -13.68 12.62
CA LEU A 300 8.38 -13.91 12.19
C LEU A 300 9.34 -13.10 13.07
N GLN A 301 10.66 -13.19 12.81
CA GLN A 301 11.70 -12.41 13.50
C GLN A 301 11.60 -12.46 15.02
N ASN A 302 11.43 -13.68 15.60
CA ASN A 302 11.28 -13.89 17.04
C ASN A 302 10.19 -13.01 17.69
N GLY A 303 9.06 -12.82 16.98
CA GLY A 303 7.94 -12.05 17.48
C GLY A 303 7.96 -10.56 17.13
N ARG A 304 8.93 -10.09 16.36
CA ARG A 304 9.09 -8.68 16.02
C ARG A 304 8.43 -8.28 14.72
N TYR A 305 8.26 -9.20 13.76
CA TYR A 305 7.57 -8.95 12.51
C TYR A 305 6.27 -9.75 12.46
N ILE A 306 5.19 -9.08 12.12
CA ILE A 306 3.86 -9.68 11.94
C ILE A 306 3.40 -9.41 10.53
N GLN A 307 3.20 -10.48 9.78
CA GLN A 307 2.69 -10.46 8.43
C GLN A 307 1.19 -10.65 8.42
N ILE A 308 0.47 -9.78 7.71
CA ILE A 308 -0.99 -9.69 7.79
C ILE A 308 -1.72 -9.91 6.46
N HIS A 309 -1.00 -10.11 5.33
CA HIS A 309 -1.65 -10.32 4.03
C HIS A 309 -2.33 -11.70 3.96
N ASN A 310 -3.64 -11.73 3.68
CA ASN A 310 -4.38 -12.94 3.35
C ASN A 310 -5.41 -12.65 2.25
N PRO A 311 -5.23 -13.16 1.02
CA PRO A 311 -6.13 -12.89 -0.10
C PRO A 311 -7.55 -13.46 0.09
N GLY A 312 -7.70 -14.47 0.93
CA GLY A 312 -9.01 -15.08 1.27
C GLY A 312 -9.76 -14.37 2.39
N LYS A 313 -9.15 -13.37 3.04
CA LYS A 313 -9.72 -12.63 4.16
C LYS A 313 -9.66 -11.13 3.95
N GLN A 314 -10.48 -10.41 4.71
CA GLN A 314 -10.50 -8.93 4.74
C GLN A 314 -10.00 -8.46 6.12
N ASN A 315 -8.76 -8.82 6.45
CA ASN A 315 -8.15 -8.46 7.73
C ASN A 315 -7.47 -7.10 7.63
N ILE A 316 -7.62 -6.29 8.68
CA ILE A 316 -6.84 -5.09 8.93
C ILE A 316 -6.11 -5.22 10.26
N ALA A 317 -5.03 -4.46 10.47
CA ALA A 317 -4.42 -4.34 11.79
C ALA A 317 -4.72 -2.95 12.37
N LEU A 318 -5.25 -2.90 13.60
CA LEU A 318 -5.53 -1.66 14.34
C LEU A 318 -4.45 -1.45 15.39
N VAL A 319 -3.55 -0.50 15.16
CA VAL A 319 -2.47 -0.16 16.10
C VAL A 319 -2.93 0.98 17.02
N HIS A 320 -2.99 0.70 18.31
CA HIS A 320 -3.29 1.68 19.33
C HIS A 320 -2.01 2.39 19.81
N PRO A 321 -2.01 3.72 19.96
CA PRO A 321 -0.81 4.47 20.34
C PRO A 321 -0.42 4.31 21.81
N ASP A 322 -1.35 3.92 22.67
CA ASP A 322 -1.24 3.86 24.12
C ASP A 322 -0.89 2.48 24.69
N ARG A 323 -1.02 1.41 23.91
CA ARG A 323 -0.74 0.04 24.33
C ARG A 323 0.08 -0.75 23.29
N LYS A 324 0.66 -1.86 23.74
CA LYS A 324 1.34 -2.81 22.88
C LYS A 324 0.35 -3.50 21.94
N PHE A 325 0.75 -3.71 20.70
CA PHE A 325 -0.02 -4.46 19.70
C PHE A 325 -0.16 -5.93 20.11
N ASN A 326 -1.38 -6.44 20.06
CA ASN A 326 -1.70 -7.86 20.27
C ASN A 326 -2.37 -8.42 19.01
N PRO A 327 -1.73 -9.28 18.23
CA PRO A 327 -2.26 -9.75 16.95
C PRO A 327 -3.57 -10.54 17.09
N ASP A 328 -3.85 -11.16 18.25
CA ASP A 328 -5.08 -11.93 18.48
C ASP A 328 -6.32 -11.04 18.62
N THR A 329 -6.16 -9.79 19.03
CA THR A 329 -7.26 -8.83 19.25
C THR A 329 -7.24 -7.67 18.28
N ASP A 330 -6.08 -7.29 17.77
CA ASP A 330 -5.86 -6.09 16.99
C ASP A 330 -5.83 -6.36 15.48
N ILE A 331 -5.86 -7.64 15.05
CA ILE A 331 -6.11 -8.01 13.68
C ILE A 331 -7.59 -8.38 13.54
N ILE A 332 -8.31 -7.52 12.82
CA ILE A 332 -9.77 -7.51 12.74
C ILE A 332 -10.20 -7.90 11.33
N GLU A 333 -11.16 -8.79 11.18
CA GLU A 333 -11.79 -9.10 9.90
C GLU A 333 -13.00 -8.17 9.67
N VAL A 334 -12.93 -7.34 8.61
CA VAL A 334 -13.93 -6.30 8.26
C VAL A 334 -14.98 -6.82 7.27
N LYS A 335 -15.42 -8.05 7.39
CA LYS A 335 -16.52 -8.58 6.56
C LYS A 335 -17.85 -7.96 6.99
N LYS A 336 -18.69 -7.65 5.98
CA LYS A 336 -20.13 -7.49 6.15
C LYS A 336 -20.82 -8.82 6.11
#